data_ff17b5cafd3237832ee7e9ab37439bf8
#
_entry.id   ff17b5cafd3237832ee7e9ab37439bf8
#
_cell.length_a   1.000
_cell.length_b   1.000
_cell.length_c   1.000
_cell.angle_alpha   90.00
_cell.angle_beta   90.00
_cell.angle_gamma   90.00
#
_symmetry.space_group_name_H-M   'P 1'
#
loop_
_entity.id
_entity.type
_entity.pdbx_description
1 polymer ?
#
loop_
_entity_poly.entity_id
_entity_poly.type
_entity_poly.pdbx_seq_one_letter_code
_entity_poly.pdbx_strand_id
1 'polypeptide(L)'
;MILVRNIRLPLSCPDPEQEAVRQAYRTLRLRGNAPAQAGVAKLSVDARHGTPVLVYTIAITLHDEGEESALAGASPCVCFTRKPDFTFPVGQTPLRHRPVVVGLGPAGLFAALLLARNGYHPIVLERGPALADRVAAVQKFEQTGALDPNANIQFGEGGAGTFSDGKLTTRVGDPLCGFVTDAFLKHGAPADIAWRQKPHVGTDLLRGVITSIRTEIENLGGEVHFNTALTGLQTSGGALCGITTTAGSILCDQLILAVGHSARDTFAVLHTMGLPLECKPFSVGFRAEHLQTEIEKSLYHGAAGNPALPRGEYQLSQHVGQRCVYTFCMCPGGQVCAAASEDGGVVTNGMSYHARDGRNANAAVVVSVDGRDFDNDPVKAVAFQRQLEQAAYRAGGGGYLAPAETVGSFLAGRGKLELGAVQPTYPRGVTPCDLGSLLLGELAADLRDGITAFGRKLRAYQAPDAVLTGLETRTSSPVRLLRGDNFQCTGLTGLYPCGEGAGYAGGIMTAAVDGVRCAAALMQQYAPDKA
;
A
#
# COMPACT_ATOMS: atom_id res chain seq x y z
N MET A 1 16.37 -23.84 -9.37
CA MET A 1 15.03 -24.29 -9.84
C MET A 1 14.76 -23.81 -11.26
N ILE A 2 13.94 -24.55 -11.99
CA ILE A 2 13.53 -24.25 -13.36
C ILE A 2 12.14 -23.63 -13.33
N LEU A 3 11.91 -22.57 -14.10
CA LEU A 3 10.57 -22.02 -14.32
C LEU A 3 10.10 -22.37 -15.74
N VAL A 4 8.96 -23.04 -15.84
CA VAL A 4 8.25 -23.30 -17.10
C VAL A 4 7.08 -22.33 -17.18
N ARG A 5 7.18 -21.37 -18.09
CA ARG A 5 6.28 -20.21 -18.20
C ARG A 5 5.23 -20.41 -19.29
N ASN A 6 4.17 -19.58 -19.21
CA ASN A 6 3.16 -19.42 -20.25
C ASN A 6 2.35 -20.70 -20.55
N ILE A 7 2.09 -21.53 -19.54
CA ILE A 7 1.20 -22.68 -19.64
C ILE A 7 -0.23 -22.16 -19.56
N ARG A 8 -0.97 -22.30 -20.66
CA ARG A 8 -2.33 -21.74 -20.84
C ARG A 8 -3.37 -22.84 -20.72
N LEU A 9 -4.30 -22.69 -19.81
CA LEU A 9 -5.38 -23.65 -19.56
C LEU A 9 -6.76 -22.97 -19.63
N PRO A 10 -7.76 -23.66 -20.20
CA PRO A 10 -9.13 -23.14 -20.22
C PRO A 10 -9.72 -23.18 -18.80
N LEU A 11 -10.71 -22.30 -18.54
CA LEU A 11 -11.44 -22.26 -17.26
C LEU A 11 -12.20 -23.57 -16.96
N SER A 12 -12.49 -24.37 -17.97
CA SER A 12 -13.17 -25.67 -17.83
C SER A 12 -12.23 -26.82 -17.41
N CYS A 13 -10.93 -26.58 -17.24
CA CYS A 13 -9.99 -27.60 -16.79
C CYS A 13 -10.36 -28.03 -15.35
N PRO A 14 -10.62 -29.32 -15.09
CA PRO A 14 -11.10 -29.77 -13.77
C PRO A 14 -10.06 -29.62 -12.66
N ASP A 15 -8.79 -29.82 -12.98
CA ASP A 15 -7.65 -29.68 -12.07
C ASP A 15 -6.52 -28.93 -12.80
N PRO A 16 -6.64 -27.59 -12.87
CA PRO A 16 -5.73 -26.80 -13.68
C PRO A 16 -4.30 -26.78 -13.13
N GLU A 17 -4.10 -26.90 -11.83
CA GLU A 17 -2.77 -26.92 -11.23
C GLU A 17 -2.01 -28.20 -11.60
N GLN A 18 -2.63 -29.37 -11.40
CA GLN A 18 -2.00 -30.63 -11.77
C GLN A 18 -1.77 -30.72 -13.29
N GLU A 19 -2.70 -30.23 -14.11
CA GLU A 19 -2.50 -30.22 -15.56
C GLU A 19 -1.36 -29.28 -15.96
N ALA A 20 -1.21 -28.12 -15.32
CA ALA A 20 -0.08 -27.22 -15.54
C ALA A 20 1.26 -27.91 -15.21
N VAL A 21 1.34 -28.63 -14.09
CA VAL A 21 2.52 -29.41 -13.70
C VAL A 21 2.82 -30.50 -14.73
N ARG A 22 1.80 -31.26 -15.18
CA ARG A 22 1.96 -32.29 -16.24
C ARG A 22 2.50 -31.70 -17.54
N GLN A 23 1.99 -30.53 -17.96
CA GLN A 23 2.49 -29.85 -19.15
C GLN A 23 3.92 -29.34 -18.99
N ALA A 24 4.28 -28.84 -17.79
CA ALA A 24 5.66 -28.46 -17.49
C ALA A 24 6.62 -29.65 -17.63
N TYR A 25 6.26 -30.84 -17.12
CA TYR A 25 7.07 -32.04 -17.25
C TYR A 25 7.22 -32.48 -18.71
N ARG A 26 6.15 -32.43 -19.52
CA ARG A 26 6.22 -32.70 -20.97
C ARG A 26 7.16 -31.73 -21.68
N THR A 27 7.10 -30.44 -21.34
CA THR A 27 7.96 -29.40 -21.92
C THR A 27 9.42 -29.65 -21.64
N LEU A 28 9.77 -30.08 -20.43
CA LEU A 28 11.13 -30.41 -20.02
C LEU A 28 11.57 -31.85 -20.47
N ARG A 29 10.66 -32.66 -21.03
CA ARG A 29 10.89 -34.06 -21.41
C ARG A 29 11.42 -34.92 -20.25
N LEU A 30 11.00 -34.61 -19.03
CA LEU A 30 11.34 -35.37 -17.84
C LEU A 30 10.75 -36.80 -17.96
N ARG A 31 11.61 -37.81 -18.11
CA ARG A 31 11.23 -39.21 -18.17
C ARG A 31 11.75 -39.94 -16.93
N GLY A 32 10.82 -40.46 -16.12
CA GLY A 32 11.14 -41.45 -15.10
C GLY A 32 11.71 -40.97 -13.77
N ASN A 33 12.37 -39.84 -13.71
CA ASN A 33 12.85 -39.25 -12.45
C ASN A 33 11.83 -38.22 -11.97
N ALA A 34 11.16 -38.50 -10.85
CA ALA A 34 10.33 -37.50 -10.20
C ALA A 34 11.21 -36.33 -9.77
N PRO A 35 10.81 -35.07 -10.04
CA PRO A 35 11.52 -33.89 -9.50
C PRO A 35 11.45 -33.91 -7.98
N ALA A 36 12.45 -33.31 -7.33
CA ALA A 36 12.46 -33.13 -5.88
C ALA A 36 11.24 -32.33 -5.41
N GLN A 37 10.83 -31.31 -6.19
CA GLN A 37 9.66 -30.51 -5.92
C GLN A 37 9.11 -29.90 -7.22
N ALA A 38 7.78 -29.80 -7.30
CA ALA A 38 7.09 -29.04 -8.34
C ALA A 38 5.90 -28.29 -7.74
N GLY A 39 5.66 -27.07 -8.20
CA GLY A 39 4.54 -26.25 -7.72
C GLY A 39 4.31 -24.99 -8.56
N VAL A 40 3.23 -24.30 -8.26
CA VAL A 40 2.89 -23.05 -8.94
C VAL A 40 3.82 -21.93 -8.45
N ALA A 41 4.57 -21.33 -9.40
CA ALA A 41 5.37 -20.13 -9.15
C ALA A 41 4.60 -18.85 -9.48
N LYS A 42 3.62 -18.94 -10.41
CA LYS A 42 2.79 -17.80 -10.79
C LYS A 42 1.49 -18.27 -11.43
N LEU A 43 0.40 -17.62 -11.04
CA LEU A 43 -0.90 -17.73 -11.71
C LEU A 43 -1.42 -16.34 -12.08
N SER A 44 -1.80 -16.19 -13.32
CA SER A 44 -2.48 -14.99 -13.84
C SER A 44 -3.66 -15.40 -14.74
N VAL A 45 -4.54 -14.44 -15.02
CA VAL A 45 -5.65 -14.60 -15.98
C VAL A 45 -5.38 -13.71 -17.18
N ASP A 46 -5.50 -14.28 -18.38
CA ASP A 46 -5.51 -13.52 -19.62
C ASP A 46 -6.93 -13.43 -20.16
N ALA A 47 -7.54 -12.25 -20.00
CA ALA A 47 -8.90 -11.94 -20.46
C ALA A 47 -8.91 -10.92 -21.61
N ARG A 48 -7.77 -10.67 -22.27
CA ARG A 48 -7.65 -9.64 -23.31
C ARG A 48 -8.31 -10.02 -24.63
N HIS A 49 -8.41 -11.30 -24.91
CA HIS A 49 -8.87 -11.82 -26.21
C HIS A 49 -9.84 -12.99 -26.02
N GLY A 50 -11.13 -12.74 -26.18
CA GLY A 50 -12.17 -13.77 -26.11
C GLY A 50 -12.41 -14.33 -24.71
N THR A 51 -12.56 -15.66 -24.60
CA THR A 51 -12.77 -16.33 -23.30
C THR A 51 -11.51 -16.26 -22.45
N PRO A 52 -11.60 -15.85 -21.18
CA PRO A 52 -10.47 -15.82 -20.27
C PRO A 52 -9.81 -17.19 -20.12
N VAL A 53 -8.48 -17.19 -19.97
CA VAL A 53 -7.69 -18.41 -19.73
C VAL A 53 -6.78 -18.23 -18.52
N LEU A 54 -6.52 -19.32 -17.83
CA LEU A 54 -5.53 -19.38 -16.75
C LEU A 54 -4.14 -19.50 -17.35
N VAL A 55 -3.19 -18.71 -16.86
CA VAL A 55 -1.79 -18.71 -17.33
C VAL A 55 -0.89 -19.02 -16.15
N TYR A 56 -0.29 -20.20 -16.17
CA TYR A 56 0.59 -20.71 -15.13
C TYR A 56 2.06 -20.51 -15.49
N THR A 57 2.87 -20.31 -14.45
CA THR A 57 4.31 -20.59 -14.43
C THR A 57 4.52 -21.64 -13.36
N ILE A 58 5.16 -22.76 -13.71
CA ILE A 58 5.47 -23.85 -12.80
C ILE A 58 6.94 -23.81 -12.44
N ALA A 59 7.25 -23.85 -11.15
CA ALA A 59 8.59 -24.04 -10.62
C ALA A 59 8.85 -25.52 -10.44
N ILE A 60 10.00 -25.99 -10.92
CA ILE A 60 10.46 -27.38 -10.78
C ILE A 60 11.86 -27.35 -10.19
N THR A 61 12.06 -28.07 -9.10
CA THR A 61 13.37 -28.29 -8.49
C THR A 61 13.77 -29.75 -8.71
N LEU A 62 14.93 -29.96 -9.29
CA LEU A 62 15.53 -31.27 -9.46
C LEU A 62 16.47 -31.58 -8.28
N HIS A 63 17.00 -32.80 -8.26
CA HIS A 63 17.99 -33.21 -7.23
C HIS A 63 19.38 -32.65 -7.52
N ASP A 64 19.66 -32.27 -8.78
CA ASP A 64 20.93 -31.69 -9.23
C ASP A 64 20.72 -30.33 -9.91
N GLU A 65 21.36 -29.28 -9.38
CA GLU A 65 21.33 -27.93 -9.94
C GLU A 65 22.02 -27.84 -11.32
N GLY A 66 22.98 -28.74 -11.60
CA GLY A 66 23.62 -28.84 -12.91
C GLY A 66 22.64 -29.29 -13.99
N GLU A 67 21.78 -30.26 -13.70
CA GLU A 67 20.71 -30.68 -14.60
C GLU A 67 19.70 -29.56 -14.82
N GLU A 68 19.35 -28.82 -13.77
CA GLU A 68 18.45 -27.66 -13.87
C GLU A 68 19.01 -26.58 -14.83
N SER A 69 20.29 -26.29 -14.69
CA SER A 69 20.97 -25.28 -15.54
C SER A 69 21.06 -25.76 -17.00
N ALA A 70 21.27 -27.04 -17.23
CA ALA A 70 21.33 -27.62 -18.57
C ALA A 70 20.00 -27.62 -19.32
N LEU A 71 18.89 -27.72 -18.58
CA LEU A 71 17.51 -27.58 -19.11
C LEU A 71 17.10 -26.14 -19.36
N ALA A 72 17.82 -25.17 -18.80
CA ALA A 72 17.56 -23.76 -19.05
C ALA A 72 17.76 -23.43 -20.54
N GLY A 73 16.75 -22.83 -21.17
CA GLY A 73 16.80 -22.53 -22.61
C GLY A 73 16.38 -23.67 -23.53
N ALA A 74 15.98 -24.84 -23.01
CA ALA A 74 15.40 -25.92 -23.82
C ALA A 74 14.16 -25.46 -24.63
N SER A 75 13.52 -24.37 -24.19
CA SER A 75 12.41 -23.68 -24.87
C SER A 75 12.42 -22.21 -24.45
N PRO A 76 11.90 -21.28 -25.26
CA PRO A 76 11.72 -19.87 -24.87
C PRO A 76 10.89 -19.66 -23.59
N CYS A 77 10.10 -20.67 -23.23
CA CYS A 77 9.28 -20.67 -22.01
C CYS A 77 10.01 -21.24 -20.78
N VAL A 78 11.25 -21.69 -20.90
CA VAL A 78 12.02 -22.34 -19.83
C VAL A 78 13.18 -21.45 -19.42
N CYS A 79 13.26 -21.13 -18.13
CA CYS A 79 14.40 -20.40 -17.58
C CYS A 79 14.84 -20.98 -16.24
N PHE A 80 16.13 -20.87 -15.95
CA PHE A 80 16.69 -21.16 -14.64
C PHE A 80 16.61 -19.92 -13.75
N THR A 81 16.34 -20.12 -12.46
CA THR A 81 16.39 -19.07 -11.44
C THR A 81 16.89 -19.65 -10.12
N ARG A 82 17.54 -18.82 -9.34
CA ARG A 82 17.90 -19.15 -7.96
C ARG A 82 17.01 -18.38 -7.01
N LYS A 83 16.63 -19.01 -5.90
CA LYS A 83 15.98 -18.26 -4.82
C LYS A 83 17.02 -17.27 -4.28
N PRO A 84 16.67 -15.97 -4.17
CA PRO A 84 17.57 -15.00 -3.59
C PRO A 84 17.97 -15.41 -2.17
N ASP A 85 19.25 -15.29 -1.85
CA ASP A 85 19.75 -15.34 -0.48
C ASP A 85 19.87 -13.91 0.02
N PHE A 86 19.21 -13.62 1.13
CA PHE A 86 19.16 -12.27 1.71
C PHE A 86 20.19 -12.16 2.82
N THR A 87 21.45 -11.96 2.44
CA THR A 87 22.52 -11.61 3.35
C THR A 87 22.74 -10.10 3.39
N PHE A 88 22.86 -9.54 4.59
CA PHE A 88 23.07 -8.10 4.79
C PHE A 88 24.43 -7.87 5.44
N PRO A 89 25.31 -7.06 4.82
CA PRO A 89 26.60 -6.71 5.41
C PRO A 89 26.42 -6.02 6.75
N VAL A 90 27.31 -6.37 7.70
CA VAL A 90 27.35 -5.78 9.03
C VAL A 90 28.67 -5.01 9.19
N GLY A 91 28.56 -3.74 9.61
CA GLY A 91 29.69 -2.85 9.85
C GLY A 91 30.44 -3.19 11.14
N GLN A 92 31.49 -2.43 11.41
CA GLN A 92 32.34 -2.65 12.57
C GLN A 92 32.32 -1.49 13.60
N THR A 93 31.72 -0.36 13.23
CA THR A 93 31.60 0.80 14.13
C THR A 93 30.60 0.48 15.23
N PRO A 94 30.97 0.52 16.52
CA PRO A 94 30.03 0.29 17.60
C PRO A 94 28.92 1.35 17.61
N LEU A 95 27.67 0.92 17.81
CA LEU A 95 26.58 1.83 18.16
C LEU A 95 26.81 2.40 19.56
N ARG A 96 26.48 3.68 19.77
CA ARG A 96 26.49 4.31 21.09
C ARG A 96 25.20 4.07 21.85
N HIS A 97 24.12 4.00 21.10
CA HIS A 97 22.76 3.78 21.60
C HIS A 97 22.04 2.80 20.67
N ARG A 98 21.04 2.15 21.18
CA ARG A 98 20.14 1.31 20.37
C ARG A 98 19.50 2.14 19.26
N PRO A 99 19.37 1.60 18.02
CA PRO A 99 18.73 2.33 16.94
C PRO A 99 17.25 2.53 17.25
N VAL A 100 16.74 3.71 16.91
CA VAL A 100 15.32 4.04 17.08
C VAL A 100 14.62 3.97 15.73
N VAL A 101 13.41 3.41 15.71
CA VAL A 101 12.51 3.40 14.54
C VAL A 101 11.21 4.12 14.92
N VAL A 102 10.87 5.18 14.21
CA VAL A 102 9.65 5.96 14.48
C VAL A 102 8.60 5.65 13.42
N GLY A 103 7.47 5.10 13.87
CA GLY A 103 6.36 4.60 13.07
C GLY A 103 6.40 3.08 12.88
N LEU A 104 5.27 2.42 13.15
CA LEU A 104 5.11 0.96 13.03
C LEU A 104 4.19 0.58 11.85
N GLY A 105 4.24 1.39 10.78
CA GLY A 105 3.71 1.05 9.47
C GLY A 105 4.63 0.06 8.73
N PRO A 106 4.33 -0.34 7.47
CA PRO A 106 5.12 -1.35 6.75
C PRO A 106 6.62 -1.03 6.70
N ALA A 107 7.01 0.22 6.52
CA ALA A 107 8.42 0.61 6.48
C ALA A 107 9.11 0.39 7.83
N GLY A 108 8.55 0.93 8.91
CA GLY A 108 9.15 0.79 10.24
C GLY A 108 9.10 -0.65 10.76
N LEU A 109 8.02 -1.38 10.50
CA LEU A 109 7.86 -2.79 10.88
C LEU A 109 8.97 -3.66 10.27
N PHE A 110 9.24 -3.50 8.95
CA PHE A 110 10.27 -4.27 8.27
C PHE A 110 11.69 -3.79 8.56
N ALA A 111 11.89 -2.50 8.82
CA ALA A 111 13.16 -1.99 9.33
C ALA A 111 13.49 -2.58 10.70
N ALA A 112 12.54 -2.54 11.63
CA ALA A 112 12.69 -3.09 12.96
C ALA A 112 12.90 -4.61 12.95
N LEU A 113 12.16 -5.34 12.10
CA LEU A 113 12.30 -6.79 11.92
C LEU A 113 13.72 -7.16 11.46
N LEU A 114 14.25 -6.45 10.46
CA LEU A 114 15.62 -6.71 9.98
C LEU A 114 16.66 -6.41 11.06
N LEU A 115 16.55 -5.29 11.73
CA LEU A 115 17.43 -4.91 12.83
C LEU A 115 17.39 -5.94 13.98
N ALA A 116 16.20 -6.35 14.41
CA ALA A 116 16.04 -7.34 15.48
C ALA A 116 16.62 -8.70 15.11
N ARG A 117 16.36 -9.19 13.88
CA ARG A 117 16.95 -10.44 13.38
C ARG A 117 18.48 -10.46 13.34
N ASN A 118 19.10 -9.28 13.30
CA ASN A 118 20.55 -9.13 13.27
C ASN A 118 21.15 -8.63 14.60
N GLY A 119 20.39 -8.68 15.72
CA GLY A 119 20.87 -8.40 17.06
C GLY A 119 21.03 -6.92 17.42
N TYR A 120 20.35 -6.01 16.70
CA TYR A 120 20.44 -4.56 16.99
C TYR A 120 19.44 -4.08 18.06
N HIS A 121 18.52 -4.91 18.51
CA HIS A 121 17.55 -4.62 19.58
C HIS A 121 16.87 -3.24 19.41
N PRO A 122 16.16 -2.95 18.30
CA PRO A 122 15.64 -1.62 18.02
C PRO A 122 14.61 -1.16 19.05
N ILE A 123 14.54 0.15 19.30
CA ILE A 123 13.44 0.80 20.03
C ILE A 123 12.46 1.34 18.98
N VAL A 124 11.25 0.83 18.97
CA VAL A 124 10.20 1.21 18.00
C VAL A 124 9.17 2.09 18.70
N LEU A 125 8.88 3.25 18.12
CA LEU A 125 7.89 4.19 18.64
C LEU A 125 6.72 4.28 17.68
N GLU A 126 5.50 4.04 18.18
CA GLU A 126 4.26 4.24 17.42
C GLU A 126 3.38 5.25 18.15
N ARG A 127 2.90 6.28 17.40
CA ARG A 127 2.07 7.34 17.99
C ARG A 127 0.72 6.85 18.45
N GLY A 128 0.15 5.87 17.74
CA GLY A 128 -1.13 5.29 18.06
C GLY A 128 -1.02 4.05 18.94
N PRO A 129 -2.17 3.45 19.28
CA PRO A 129 -2.23 2.27 20.12
C PRO A 129 -1.88 0.98 19.39
N ALA A 130 -1.73 -0.10 20.16
CA ALA A 130 -1.70 -1.47 19.67
C ALA A 130 -2.99 -1.83 18.91
N LEU A 131 -2.92 -2.85 18.08
CA LEU A 131 -3.94 -3.15 17.07
C LEU A 131 -5.35 -3.35 17.64
N ALA A 132 -5.49 -4.01 18.79
CA ALA A 132 -6.81 -4.24 19.40
C ALA A 132 -7.51 -2.92 19.78
N ASP A 133 -6.79 -2.03 20.45
CA ASP A 133 -7.31 -0.71 20.86
C ASP A 133 -7.52 0.19 19.65
N ARG A 134 -6.65 0.07 18.64
CA ARG A 134 -6.80 0.79 17.38
C ARG A 134 -8.08 0.40 16.65
N VAL A 135 -8.39 -0.89 16.55
CA VAL A 135 -9.64 -1.39 15.95
C VAL A 135 -10.85 -0.84 16.70
N ALA A 136 -10.82 -0.84 18.04
CA ALA A 136 -11.88 -0.28 18.84
C ALA A 136 -12.07 1.24 18.63
N ALA A 137 -10.97 1.99 18.50
CA ALA A 137 -11.00 3.43 18.21
C ALA A 137 -11.60 3.73 16.83
N VAL A 138 -11.22 2.97 15.79
CA VAL A 138 -11.78 3.09 14.44
C VAL A 138 -13.28 2.77 14.45
N GLN A 139 -13.70 1.69 15.09
CA GLN A 139 -15.13 1.33 15.21
C GLN A 139 -15.93 2.40 15.98
N LYS A 140 -15.37 2.95 17.05
CA LYS A 140 -15.98 4.05 17.79
C LYS A 140 -16.15 5.29 16.90
N PHE A 141 -15.12 5.64 16.14
CA PHE A 141 -15.19 6.76 15.19
C PHE A 141 -16.27 6.52 14.13
N GLU A 142 -16.32 5.34 13.53
CA GLU A 142 -17.33 4.97 12.53
C GLU A 142 -18.75 5.04 13.07
N GLN A 143 -18.97 4.67 14.33
CA GLN A 143 -20.29 4.70 14.96
C GLN A 143 -20.71 6.09 15.45
N THR A 144 -19.78 6.84 16.05
CA THR A 144 -20.13 8.06 16.81
C THR A 144 -19.62 9.36 16.18
N GLY A 145 -18.63 9.31 15.28
CA GLY A 145 -17.92 10.47 14.78
C GLY A 145 -16.88 11.03 15.76
N ALA A 146 -16.61 10.37 16.90
CA ALA A 146 -15.57 10.77 17.84
C ALA A 146 -14.19 10.33 17.31
N LEU A 147 -13.52 11.23 16.57
CA LEU A 147 -12.19 10.98 16.04
C LEU A 147 -11.13 11.03 17.16
N ASP A 148 -10.24 10.06 17.18
CA ASP A 148 -8.96 10.15 17.89
C ASP A 148 -7.85 10.45 16.88
N PRO A 149 -7.19 11.64 16.95
CA PRO A 149 -6.13 12.02 16.02
C PRO A 149 -4.92 11.07 16.03
N ASN A 150 -4.72 10.31 17.09
CA ASN A 150 -3.62 9.34 17.22
C ASN A 150 -4.04 7.88 17.00
N ALA A 151 -5.35 7.57 16.99
CA ALA A 151 -5.88 6.20 16.85
C ALA A 151 -6.96 6.14 15.77
N ASN A 152 -6.57 5.94 14.52
CA ASN A 152 -7.48 5.97 13.37
C ASN A 152 -6.94 5.10 12.21
N ILE A 153 -7.51 5.23 11.00
CA ILE A 153 -7.06 4.47 9.82
C ILE A 153 -5.62 4.83 9.41
N GLN A 154 -5.11 6.02 9.75
CA GLN A 154 -3.76 6.44 9.36
C GLN A 154 -2.70 6.06 10.40
N PHE A 155 -3.03 6.11 11.69
CA PHE A 155 -2.10 5.98 12.81
C PHE A 155 -2.45 4.81 13.73
N GLY A 156 -1.42 4.18 14.27
CA GLY A 156 -1.44 2.99 15.12
C GLY A 156 -0.74 1.80 14.47
N GLU A 157 -0.63 0.70 15.20
CA GLU A 157 0.09 -0.51 14.79
C GLU A 157 -0.26 -0.94 13.36
N GLY A 158 0.77 -1.12 12.51
CA GLY A 158 0.65 -1.52 11.11
C GLY A 158 0.40 -0.36 10.13
N GLY A 159 0.22 0.88 10.61
CA GLY A 159 0.01 2.07 9.77
C GLY A 159 -1.26 2.00 8.91
N ALA A 160 -1.38 2.85 7.90
CA ALA A 160 -2.56 2.92 7.02
C ALA A 160 -2.85 1.62 6.26
N GLY A 161 -1.83 0.79 6.00
CA GLY A 161 -1.96 -0.50 5.32
C GLY A 161 -2.87 -1.50 6.03
N THR A 162 -3.00 -1.42 7.36
CA THR A 162 -3.82 -2.33 8.18
C THR A 162 -5.30 -2.31 7.81
N PHE A 163 -5.82 -1.15 7.40
CA PHE A 163 -7.22 -0.95 7.02
C PHE A 163 -7.34 -0.73 5.50
N SER A 164 -6.68 -1.59 4.73
CA SER A 164 -6.70 -1.58 3.27
C SER A 164 -7.05 -2.96 2.72
N ASP A 165 -7.07 -3.12 1.40
CA ASP A 165 -7.17 -4.43 0.74
C ASP A 165 -5.93 -5.33 0.99
N GLY A 166 -4.85 -4.76 1.53
CA GLY A 166 -3.62 -5.52 1.75
C GLY A 166 -2.91 -5.95 0.46
N LYS A 167 -2.99 -5.13 -0.60
CA LYS A 167 -2.30 -5.41 -1.87
C LYS A 167 -0.79 -5.44 -1.68
N LEU A 168 -0.18 -6.50 -2.17
CA LEU A 168 1.27 -6.67 -2.24
C LEU A 168 1.83 -6.47 -3.65
N THR A 169 0.97 -6.07 -4.59
CA THR A 169 1.38 -5.81 -5.97
C THR A 169 2.27 -4.58 -6.05
N THR A 170 3.44 -4.75 -6.66
CA THR A 170 4.34 -3.64 -6.99
C THR A 170 4.75 -3.75 -8.46
N ARG A 171 5.11 -2.60 -9.06
CA ARG A 171 5.71 -2.54 -10.41
C ARG A 171 7.24 -2.54 -10.36
N VAL A 172 7.81 -2.57 -9.16
CA VAL A 172 9.26 -2.59 -8.95
C VAL A 172 9.72 -4.04 -8.92
N GLY A 173 10.63 -4.39 -9.82
CA GLY A 173 11.26 -5.71 -9.88
C GLY A 173 12.42 -5.84 -8.87
N ASP A 174 12.14 -5.57 -7.58
CA ASP A 174 13.15 -5.58 -6.52
C ASP A 174 13.24 -6.97 -5.87
N PRO A 175 14.44 -7.59 -5.78
CA PRO A 175 14.61 -8.87 -5.10
C PRO A 175 14.12 -8.86 -3.64
N LEU A 176 14.23 -7.74 -2.92
CA LEU A 176 13.76 -7.59 -1.54
C LEU A 176 12.24 -7.77 -1.38
N CYS A 177 11.46 -7.69 -2.48
CA CYS A 177 10.05 -8.09 -2.45
C CYS A 177 9.89 -9.56 -2.01
N GLY A 178 10.85 -10.43 -2.38
CA GLY A 178 10.90 -11.82 -1.91
C GLY A 178 11.08 -11.91 -0.40
N PHE A 179 12.00 -11.13 0.19
CA PHE A 179 12.20 -11.05 1.64
C PHE A 179 10.91 -10.66 2.37
N VAL A 180 10.21 -9.65 1.85
CA VAL A 180 8.94 -9.18 2.43
C VAL A 180 7.86 -10.27 2.32
N THR A 181 7.73 -10.91 1.15
CA THR A 181 6.75 -11.98 0.93
C THR A 181 7.02 -13.20 1.82
N ASP A 182 8.29 -13.63 1.94
CA ASP A 182 8.70 -14.74 2.81
C ASP A 182 8.39 -14.42 4.30
N ALA A 183 8.59 -13.17 4.73
CA ALA A 183 8.22 -12.75 6.08
C ALA A 183 6.70 -12.80 6.29
N PHE A 184 5.91 -12.28 5.36
CA PHE A 184 4.45 -12.37 5.46
C PHE A 184 3.97 -13.82 5.55
N LEU A 185 4.50 -14.72 4.71
CA LEU A 185 4.16 -16.16 4.74
C LEU A 185 4.53 -16.80 6.07
N LYS A 186 5.74 -16.53 6.59
CA LYS A 186 6.21 -17.01 7.90
C LYS A 186 5.26 -16.60 9.03
N HIS A 187 4.63 -15.44 8.91
CA HIS A 187 3.74 -14.86 9.92
C HIS A 187 2.25 -15.09 9.67
N GLY A 188 1.90 -16.04 8.80
CA GLY A 188 0.54 -16.53 8.63
C GLY A 188 -0.28 -15.82 7.54
N ALA A 189 0.36 -15.11 6.63
CA ALA A 189 -0.33 -14.65 5.43
C ALA A 189 -0.77 -15.83 4.54
N PRO A 190 -1.85 -15.68 3.75
CA PRO A 190 -2.32 -16.73 2.84
C PRO A 190 -1.22 -17.20 1.90
N ALA A 191 -1.10 -18.53 1.72
CA ALA A 191 -0.05 -19.13 0.90
C ALA A 191 -0.06 -18.65 -0.56
N ASP A 192 -1.21 -18.25 -1.07
CA ASP A 192 -1.40 -17.83 -2.45
C ASP A 192 -0.75 -16.47 -2.78
N ILE A 193 -0.35 -15.66 -1.78
CA ILE A 193 0.45 -14.45 -2.02
C ILE A 193 1.80 -14.75 -2.67
N ALA A 194 2.30 -15.98 -2.53
CA ALA A 194 3.57 -16.41 -3.12
C ALA A 194 3.51 -16.52 -4.65
N TRP A 195 2.33 -16.79 -5.21
CA TRP A 195 2.20 -17.14 -6.61
C TRP A 195 1.09 -16.43 -7.39
N ARG A 196 0.15 -15.75 -6.73
CA ARG A 196 -0.83 -14.93 -7.46
C ARG A 196 -0.16 -13.73 -8.11
N GLN A 197 -0.53 -13.42 -9.36
CA GLN A 197 -0.03 -12.23 -10.09
C GLN A 197 -0.39 -10.91 -9.38
N LYS A 198 -1.52 -10.88 -8.69
CA LYS A 198 -2.03 -9.74 -7.92
C LYS A 198 -2.32 -10.20 -6.50
N PRO A 199 -1.26 -10.41 -5.69
CA PRO A 199 -1.40 -10.91 -4.33
C PRO A 199 -2.02 -9.84 -3.42
N HIS A 200 -2.89 -10.29 -2.51
CA HIS A 200 -3.47 -9.47 -1.45
C HIS A 200 -3.66 -10.31 -0.19
N VAL A 201 -3.66 -9.66 0.95
CA VAL A 201 -3.85 -10.33 2.24
C VAL A 201 -5.28 -10.13 2.77
N GLY A 202 -5.86 -8.98 2.54
CA GLY A 202 -7.14 -8.55 3.13
C GLY A 202 -6.96 -7.93 4.52
N THR A 203 -7.80 -6.95 4.84
CA THR A 203 -7.70 -6.19 6.11
C THR A 203 -7.86 -7.07 7.35
N ASP A 204 -8.64 -8.14 7.26
CA ASP A 204 -8.90 -9.11 8.32
C ASP A 204 -7.67 -9.95 8.67
N LEU A 205 -7.03 -10.57 7.68
CA LEU A 205 -5.88 -11.45 7.89
C LEU A 205 -4.59 -10.66 8.15
N LEU A 206 -4.44 -9.49 7.52
CA LEU A 206 -3.23 -8.67 7.67
C LEU A 206 -2.98 -8.26 9.12
N ARG A 207 -4.02 -8.07 9.91
CA ARG A 207 -3.92 -7.75 11.34
C ARG A 207 -3.13 -8.80 12.12
N GLY A 208 -3.45 -10.09 11.93
CA GLY A 208 -2.73 -11.20 12.56
C GLY A 208 -1.25 -11.26 12.14
N VAL A 209 -0.98 -11.04 10.86
CA VAL A 209 0.38 -11.02 10.30
C VAL A 209 1.22 -9.90 10.95
N ILE A 210 0.68 -8.68 11.03
CA ILE A 210 1.38 -7.53 11.64
C ILE A 210 1.72 -7.80 13.11
N THR A 211 0.73 -8.26 13.90
CA THR A 211 0.94 -8.60 15.31
C THR A 211 1.98 -9.69 15.49
N SER A 212 1.99 -10.71 14.63
CA SER A 212 2.97 -11.81 14.67
C SER A 212 4.39 -11.30 14.36
N ILE A 213 4.56 -10.39 13.38
CA ILE A 213 5.86 -9.78 13.09
C ILE A 213 6.34 -8.93 14.27
N ARG A 214 5.47 -8.12 14.89
CA ARG A 214 5.82 -7.35 16.09
C ARG A 214 6.28 -8.27 17.22
N THR A 215 5.56 -9.35 17.46
CA THR A 215 5.94 -10.33 18.49
C THR A 215 7.33 -10.96 18.22
N GLU A 216 7.69 -11.21 16.94
CA GLU A 216 9.06 -11.67 16.61
C GLU A 216 10.09 -10.58 16.96
N ILE A 217 9.82 -9.30 16.66
CA ILE A 217 10.71 -8.18 17.02
C ILE A 217 10.94 -8.13 18.54
N GLU A 218 9.88 -8.21 19.33
CA GLU A 218 9.94 -8.19 20.80
C GLU A 218 10.69 -9.41 21.36
N ASN A 219 10.43 -10.60 20.83
CA ASN A 219 11.13 -11.84 21.23
C ASN A 219 12.63 -11.82 20.91
N LEU A 220 13.04 -11.03 19.91
CA LEU A 220 14.44 -10.81 19.53
C LEU A 220 15.09 -9.63 20.27
N GLY A 221 14.47 -9.13 21.35
CA GLY A 221 15.00 -8.07 22.21
C GLY A 221 14.71 -6.65 21.72
N GLY A 222 13.88 -6.47 20.69
CA GLY A 222 13.33 -5.16 20.34
C GLY A 222 12.30 -4.70 21.37
N GLU A 223 12.10 -3.40 21.47
CA GLU A 223 11.05 -2.79 22.31
C GLU A 223 10.07 -2.03 21.45
N VAL A 224 8.76 -2.14 21.72
CA VAL A 224 7.72 -1.39 21.02
C VAL A 224 6.93 -0.53 22.01
N HIS A 225 6.98 0.78 21.82
CA HIS A 225 6.30 1.77 22.65
C HIS A 225 5.14 2.37 21.87
N PHE A 226 3.92 1.97 22.21
CA PHE A 226 2.68 2.56 21.68
C PHE A 226 2.33 3.87 22.37
N ASN A 227 1.42 4.65 21.77
CA ASN A 227 0.96 5.95 22.25
C ASN A 227 2.13 6.93 22.49
N THR A 228 3.20 6.78 21.70
CA THR A 228 4.44 7.53 21.83
C THR A 228 4.77 8.22 20.50
N ALA A 229 4.40 9.50 20.39
CA ALA A 229 4.64 10.30 19.19
C ALA A 229 5.98 11.03 19.28
N LEU A 230 6.71 11.07 18.15
CA LEU A 230 7.87 11.95 17.98
C LEU A 230 7.43 13.41 17.96
N THR A 231 8.02 14.25 18.80
CA THR A 231 7.74 15.70 18.89
C THR A 231 8.92 16.58 18.50
N GLY A 232 10.14 16.03 18.42
CA GLY A 232 11.32 16.79 18.01
C GLY A 232 12.56 15.94 17.87
N LEU A 233 13.58 16.53 17.24
CA LEU A 233 14.91 15.95 17.09
C LEU A 233 15.92 16.81 17.91
N GLN A 234 16.86 16.16 18.55
CA GLN A 234 17.98 16.81 19.24
C GLN A 234 19.24 16.62 18.39
N THR A 235 19.92 17.71 18.08
CA THR A 235 21.08 17.69 17.18
C THR A 235 22.27 18.42 17.79
N SER A 236 23.46 17.94 17.47
CA SER A 236 24.72 18.58 17.84
C SER A 236 25.74 18.40 16.73
N GLY A 237 26.36 19.50 16.25
CA GLY A 237 27.38 19.43 15.21
C GLY A 237 26.92 18.84 13.88
N GLY A 238 25.63 18.98 13.51
CA GLY A 238 25.08 18.41 12.28
C GLY A 238 24.76 16.90 12.37
N ALA A 239 24.80 16.32 13.57
CA ALA A 239 24.44 14.92 13.81
C ALA A 239 23.30 14.81 14.84
N LEU A 240 22.52 13.77 14.70
CA LEU A 240 21.48 13.40 15.66
C LEU A 240 22.13 12.95 16.98
N CYS A 241 21.62 13.41 18.11
CA CYS A 241 22.06 12.98 19.44
C CYS A 241 20.92 12.55 20.37
N GLY A 242 19.67 12.74 19.94
CA GLY A 242 18.48 12.31 20.67
C GLY A 242 17.20 12.75 19.97
N ILE A 243 16.10 12.33 20.56
CA ILE A 243 14.74 12.72 20.13
C ILE A 243 13.93 13.14 21.34
N THR A 244 12.90 13.95 21.10
CA THR A 244 11.83 14.21 22.06
C THR A 244 10.54 13.53 21.60
N THR A 245 9.80 13.01 22.56
CA THR A 245 8.53 12.33 22.35
C THR A 245 7.48 12.81 23.32
N THR A 246 6.23 12.41 23.13
CA THR A 246 5.14 12.64 24.10
C THR A 246 5.39 11.98 25.47
N ALA A 247 6.29 10.97 25.54
CA ALA A 247 6.65 10.25 26.76
C ALA A 247 7.99 10.69 27.38
N GLY A 248 8.68 11.67 26.77
CA GLY A 248 9.99 12.17 27.24
C GLY A 248 11.07 12.09 26.16
N SER A 249 12.33 12.29 26.56
CA SER A 249 13.47 12.27 25.64
C SER A 249 14.16 10.91 25.62
N ILE A 250 14.64 10.53 24.44
CA ILE A 250 15.42 9.29 24.22
C ILE A 250 16.75 9.68 23.57
N LEU A 251 17.86 9.23 24.14
CA LEU A 251 19.17 9.37 23.52
C LEU A 251 19.27 8.40 22.35
N CYS A 252 19.58 8.89 21.18
CA CYS A 252 19.85 8.06 20.01
C CYS A 252 20.69 8.83 19.00
N ASP A 253 21.57 8.13 18.32
CA ASP A 253 22.42 8.65 17.25
C ASP A 253 22.03 8.08 15.88
N GLN A 254 21.11 7.11 15.86
CA GLN A 254 20.59 6.49 14.64
C GLN A 254 19.07 6.37 14.70
N LEU A 255 18.36 7.06 13.81
CA LEU A 255 16.91 7.13 13.75
C LEU A 255 16.38 6.79 12.36
N ILE A 256 15.58 5.74 12.22
CA ILE A 256 14.80 5.47 11.01
C ILE A 256 13.44 6.14 11.16
N LEU A 257 13.15 7.13 10.30
CA LEU A 257 11.94 7.95 10.36
C LEU A 257 10.91 7.44 9.35
N ALA A 258 9.97 6.60 9.81
CA ALA A 258 8.97 5.89 9.00
C ALA A 258 7.52 6.30 9.35
N VAL A 259 7.26 7.58 9.55
CA VAL A 259 6.03 8.15 10.14
C VAL A 259 4.76 8.08 9.26
N GLY A 260 4.88 7.68 7.98
CA GLY A 260 3.77 7.66 7.03
C GLY A 260 3.40 9.04 6.48
N HIS A 261 2.55 9.04 5.44
CA HIS A 261 2.22 10.26 4.66
C HIS A 261 1.30 11.25 5.39
N SER A 262 0.68 10.86 6.50
CA SER A 262 -0.29 11.67 7.23
C SER A 262 0.28 12.40 8.45
N ALA A 263 1.57 12.23 8.78
CA ALA A 263 2.24 12.82 9.94
C ALA A 263 2.63 14.30 9.69
N ARG A 264 1.63 15.15 9.44
CA ARG A 264 1.80 16.56 9.07
C ARG A 264 2.45 17.41 10.17
N ASP A 265 2.21 17.06 11.41
CA ASP A 265 2.88 17.64 12.58
C ASP A 265 4.39 17.35 12.57
N THR A 266 4.78 16.13 12.27
CA THR A 266 6.19 15.78 12.11
C THR A 266 6.81 16.53 10.93
N PHE A 267 6.12 16.67 9.79
CA PHE A 267 6.62 17.46 8.65
C PHE A 267 6.82 18.94 9.04
N ALA A 268 5.94 19.51 9.85
CA ALA A 268 6.10 20.87 10.37
C ALA A 268 7.34 21.01 11.26
N VAL A 269 7.60 20.04 12.14
CA VAL A 269 8.83 20.00 12.97
C VAL A 269 10.08 19.96 12.09
N LEU A 270 10.13 19.05 11.11
CA LEU A 270 11.28 18.91 10.21
C LEU A 270 11.52 20.19 9.39
N HIS A 271 10.45 20.80 8.90
CA HIS A 271 10.53 22.08 8.18
C HIS A 271 11.06 23.22 9.07
N THR A 272 10.56 23.34 10.30
CA THR A 272 11.01 24.34 11.27
C THR A 272 12.49 24.19 11.64
N MET A 273 13.00 22.95 11.62
CA MET A 273 14.42 22.65 11.82
C MET A 273 15.28 22.95 10.60
N GLY A 274 14.70 23.36 9.47
CA GLY A 274 15.41 23.66 8.23
C GLY A 274 15.93 22.41 7.50
N LEU A 275 15.33 21.22 7.77
CA LEU A 275 15.67 20.02 7.02
C LEU A 275 15.13 20.11 5.59
N PRO A 276 15.81 19.50 4.60
CA PRO A 276 15.50 19.67 3.19
C PRO A 276 14.23 18.92 2.79
N LEU A 277 13.09 19.60 2.89
CA LEU A 277 11.80 19.12 2.42
C LEU A 277 11.49 19.71 1.03
N GLU A 278 11.08 18.86 0.13
CA GLU A 278 10.60 19.24 -1.21
C GLU A 278 9.13 18.85 -1.39
N CYS A 279 8.43 19.57 -2.28
CA CYS A 279 7.14 19.16 -2.76
C CYS A 279 7.24 17.85 -3.54
N LYS A 280 6.28 16.96 -3.31
CA LYS A 280 6.10 15.74 -4.09
C LYS A 280 4.75 15.77 -4.78
N PRO A 281 4.65 15.48 -6.09
CA PRO A 281 3.37 15.32 -6.75
C PRO A 281 2.52 14.24 -6.08
N PHE A 282 1.21 14.51 -5.96
CA PHE A 282 0.21 13.56 -5.47
C PHE A 282 -1.07 13.69 -6.32
N SER A 283 -2.18 13.15 -5.88
CA SER A 283 -3.43 13.26 -6.61
C SER A 283 -4.60 13.40 -5.66
N VAL A 284 -5.66 14.04 -6.14
CA VAL A 284 -6.88 14.29 -5.37
C VAL A 284 -8.11 13.96 -6.21
N GLY A 285 -9.20 13.58 -5.56
CA GLY A 285 -10.45 13.24 -6.23
C GLY A 285 -11.44 12.56 -5.30
N PHE A 286 -12.07 11.52 -5.79
CA PHE A 286 -13.19 10.86 -5.13
C PHE A 286 -13.00 9.37 -5.06
N ARG A 287 -13.71 8.70 -4.13
CA ARG A 287 -13.86 7.25 -4.11
C ARG A 287 -15.10 6.86 -4.91
N ALA A 288 -14.91 6.17 -6.03
CA ALA A 288 -15.99 5.67 -6.88
C ALA A 288 -16.41 4.26 -6.47
N GLU A 289 -17.71 4.03 -6.30
CA GLU A 289 -18.29 2.73 -6.00
C GLU A 289 -19.15 2.25 -7.19
N HIS A 290 -18.98 0.96 -7.53
CA HIS A 290 -19.73 0.24 -8.56
C HIS A 290 -20.16 -1.11 -8.00
N LEU A 291 -21.19 -1.74 -8.57
CA LEU A 291 -21.42 -3.15 -8.27
C LEU A 291 -20.26 -4.01 -8.74
N GLN A 292 -19.73 -4.88 -7.88
CA GLN A 292 -18.64 -5.80 -8.23
C GLN A 292 -19.01 -6.68 -9.42
N THR A 293 -20.27 -7.12 -9.50
CA THR A 293 -20.77 -7.93 -10.60
C THR A 293 -20.72 -7.21 -11.95
N GLU A 294 -20.97 -5.90 -12.00
CA GLU A 294 -20.88 -5.12 -13.23
C GLU A 294 -19.43 -4.91 -13.70
N ILE A 295 -18.51 -4.79 -12.74
CA ILE A 295 -17.06 -4.80 -13.03
C ILE A 295 -16.66 -6.14 -13.65
N GLU A 296 -17.07 -7.26 -13.06
CA GLU A 296 -16.76 -8.60 -13.57
C GLU A 296 -17.37 -8.86 -14.96
N LYS A 297 -18.62 -8.45 -15.20
CA LYS A 297 -19.23 -8.52 -16.52
C LYS A 297 -18.47 -7.69 -17.56
N SER A 298 -17.97 -6.53 -17.17
CA SER A 298 -17.20 -5.66 -18.06
C SER A 298 -15.80 -6.23 -18.39
N LEU A 299 -15.19 -6.99 -17.48
CA LEU A 299 -13.84 -7.56 -17.63
C LEU A 299 -13.85 -8.97 -18.23
N TYR A 300 -14.81 -9.81 -17.80
CA TYR A 300 -14.84 -11.25 -18.11
C TYR A 300 -15.97 -11.63 -19.08
N HIS A 301 -16.83 -10.68 -19.40
CA HIS A 301 -17.96 -10.87 -20.34
C HIS A 301 -18.81 -12.11 -19.97
N GLY A 302 -19.00 -13.04 -20.89
CA GLY A 302 -19.77 -14.26 -20.67
C GLY A 302 -19.17 -15.25 -19.66
N ALA A 303 -17.92 -15.05 -19.22
CA ALA A 303 -17.29 -15.86 -18.19
C ALA A 303 -17.43 -15.26 -16.77
N ALA A 304 -18.09 -14.11 -16.62
CA ALA A 304 -18.32 -13.50 -15.31
C ALA A 304 -19.05 -14.48 -14.37
N GLY A 305 -18.60 -14.52 -13.12
CA GLY A 305 -19.11 -15.47 -12.12
C GLY A 305 -18.48 -16.88 -12.16
N ASN A 306 -17.56 -17.16 -13.08
CA ASN A 306 -16.84 -18.43 -13.06
C ASN A 306 -15.92 -18.51 -11.82
N PRO A 307 -16.03 -19.57 -10.98
CA PRO A 307 -15.26 -19.67 -9.73
C PRO A 307 -13.74 -19.80 -9.92
N ALA A 308 -13.27 -20.17 -11.11
CA ALA A 308 -11.84 -20.20 -11.42
C ALA A 308 -11.23 -18.81 -11.67
N LEU A 309 -12.06 -17.78 -11.85
CA LEU A 309 -11.61 -16.41 -12.05
C LEU A 309 -11.47 -15.68 -10.71
N PRO A 310 -10.41 -14.86 -10.55
CA PRO A 310 -10.32 -13.97 -9.40
C PRO A 310 -11.40 -12.88 -9.48
N ARG A 311 -11.68 -12.21 -8.37
CA ARG A 311 -12.50 -10.99 -8.38
C ARG A 311 -11.95 -9.99 -9.37
N GLY A 312 -12.85 -9.42 -10.18
CA GLY A 312 -12.50 -8.45 -11.20
C GLY A 312 -11.92 -7.18 -10.59
N GLU A 313 -10.71 -6.81 -11.02
CA GLU A 313 -10.07 -5.56 -10.65
C GLU A 313 -9.52 -4.85 -11.87
N TYR A 314 -9.55 -3.52 -11.85
CA TYR A 314 -9.14 -2.68 -12.97
C TYR A 314 -8.14 -1.61 -12.55
N GLN A 315 -7.44 -1.10 -13.53
CA GLN A 315 -6.60 0.08 -13.43
C GLN A 315 -6.75 0.88 -14.72
N LEU A 316 -7.24 2.11 -14.59
CA LEU A 316 -7.53 3.00 -15.71
C LEU A 316 -6.71 4.27 -15.57
N SER A 317 -6.30 4.84 -16.69
CA SER A 317 -5.64 6.14 -16.75
C SER A 317 -5.99 6.86 -18.05
N GLN A 318 -6.00 8.18 -17.99
CA GLN A 318 -6.25 9.07 -19.11
C GLN A 318 -5.48 10.37 -18.92
N HIS A 319 -4.72 10.77 -19.94
CA HIS A 319 -4.17 12.11 -19.99
C HIS A 319 -5.24 13.12 -20.39
N VAL A 320 -5.38 14.17 -19.61
CA VAL A 320 -6.28 15.29 -19.83
C VAL A 320 -5.46 16.58 -19.73
N GLY A 321 -5.24 17.26 -20.85
CA GLY A 321 -4.34 18.40 -20.88
C GLY A 321 -2.95 18.05 -20.36
N GLN A 322 -2.51 18.78 -19.34
CA GLN A 322 -1.21 18.56 -18.68
C GLN A 322 -1.30 17.64 -17.44
N ARG A 323 -2.48 17.09 -17.15
CA ARG A 323 -2.70 16.25 -15.98
C ARG A 323 -3.00 14.81 -16.37
N CYS A 324 -2.93 13.92 -15.41
CA CYS A 324 -3.33 12.54 -15.55
C CYS A 324 -4.49 12.25 -14.59
N VAL A 325 -5.60 11.77 -15.14
CA VAL A 325 -6.70 11.21 -14.35
C VAL A 325 -6.52 9.70 -14.33
N TYR A 326 -6.59 9.08 -13.16
CA TYR A 326 -6.40 7.63 -13.04
C TYR A 326 -7.16 7.04 -11.87
N THR A 327 -7.32 5.71 -11.92
CA THR A 327 -7.86 4.96 -10.79
C THR A 327 -6.73 4.45 -9.90
N PHE A 328 -6.92 4.57 -8.59
CA PHE A 328 -5.93 4.19 -7.60
C PHE A 328 -6.56 3.31 -6.51
N CYS A 329 -5.78 2.38 -5.96
CA CYS A 329 -6.18 1.52 -4.86
C CYS A 329 -7.60 0.93 -5.01
N MET A 330 -7.89 0.31 -6.18
CA MET A 330 -9.17 -0.37 -6.42
C MET A 330 -9.31 -1.57 -5.48
N CYS A 331 -10.42 -1.65 -4.75
CA CYS A 331 -10.74 -2.66 -3.74
C CYS A 331 -11.93 -3.49 -4.22
N PRO A 332 -11.71 -4.69 -4.81
CA PRO A 332 -12.79 -5.57 -5.23
C PRO A 332 -13.60 -6.06 -4.02
N GLY A 333 -14.92 -6.18 -4.16
CA GLY A 333 -15.79 -6.65 -3.09
C GLY A 333 -15.54 -5.91 -1.77
N GLY A 334 -15.25 -4.62 -1.84
CA GLY A 334 -14.81 -3.82 -0.70
C GLY A 334 -15.75 -2.70 -0.33
N GLN A 335 -15.33 -1.88 0.62
CA GLN A 335 -16.08 -0.74 1.12
C GLN A 335 -15.22 0.50 1.23
N VAL A 336 -15.86 1.67 1.22
CA VAL A 336 -15.22 2.97 1.46
C VAL A 336 -14.99 3.15 2.96
N CYS A 337 -13.82 3.68 3.33
CA CYS A 337 -13.41 3.91 4.71
C CYS A 337 -13.46 5.38 5.07
N ALA A 338 -13.76 5.68 6.33
CA ALA A 338 -13.64 7.00 6.94
C ALA A 338 -12.20 7.18 7.45
N ALA A 339 -11.34 7.79 6.63
CA ALA A 339 -9.89 7.83 6.82
C ALA A 339 -9.36 9.17 7.40
N ALA A 340 -10.22 9.95 8.03
CA ALA A 340 -9.83 11.18 8.73
C ALA A 340 -8.78 10.90 9.83
N SER A 341 -7.86 11.84 10.02
CA SER A 341 -6.88 11.82 11.11
C SER A 341 -6.61 13.21 11.71
N GLU A 342 -7.30 14.23 11.22
CA GLU A 342 -7.30 15.59 11.77
C GLU A 342 -8.76 16.03 11.99
N ASP A 343 -8.99 16.82 13.04
CA ASP A 343 -10.31 17.33 13.37
C ASP A 343 -10.86 18.22 12.26
N GLY A 344 -12.15 18.04 11.95
CA GLY A 344 -12.84 18.85 10.94
C GLY A 344 -12.41 18.58 9.50
N GLY A 345 -11.83 17.41 9.21
CA GLY A 345 -11.45 16.98 7.86
C GLY A 345 -12.10 15.66 7.48
N VAL A 346 -12.72 15.55 6.29
CA VAL A 346 -13.21 14.29 5.73
C VAL A 346 -12.20 13.78 4.70
N VAL A 347 -11.79 12.52 4.87
CA VAL A 347 -10.92 11.78 3.96
C VAL A 347 -11.53 10.43 3.71
N THR A 348 -11.59 10.03 2.44
CA THR A 348 -12.00 8.68 2.05
C THR A 348 -10.80 7.81 1.69
N ASN A 349 -10.94 6.52 1.90
CA ASN A 349 -10.05 5.48 1.40
C ASN A 349 -10.89 4.22 1.15
N GLY A 350 -10.28 3.10 0.77
CA GLY A 350 -11.00 1.85 0.56
C GLY A 350 -10.29 0.67 1.17
N MET A 351 -11.08 -0.34 1.56
CA MET A 351 -10.58 -1.62 2.04
C MET A 351 -11.39 -2.79 1.48
N SER A 352 -10.81 -3.99 1.53
CA SER A 352 -11.50 -5.25 1.31
C SER A 352 -11.07 -6.29 2.33
N TYR A 353 -11.95 -7.20 2.67
CA TYR A 353 -11.59 -8.45 3.34
C TYR A 353 -10.85 -9.39 2.38
N HIS A 354 -10.20 -10.40 2.90
CA HIS A 354 -9.52 -11.40 2.07
C HIS A 354 -10.45 -12.06 1.05
N ALA A 355 -11.67 -12.39 1.45
CA ALA A 355 -12.67 -13.01 0.58
C ALA A 355 -13.12 -12.11 -0.59
N ARG A 356 -13.01 -10.78 -0.47
CA ARG A 356 -13.45 -9.82 -1.48
C ARG A 356 -14.88 -10.07 -1.96
N ASP A 357 -15.77 -10.46 -1.04
CA ASP A 357 -17.13 -10.93 -1.32
C ASP A 357 -18.22 -9.87 -1.14
N GLY A 358 -17.83 -8.64 -0.82
CA GLY A 358 -18.75 -7.51 -0.72
C GLY A 358 -19.45 -7.19 -2.04
N ARG A 359 -20.60 -6.55 -1.92
CA ARG A 359 -21.46 -6.20 -3.06
C ARG A 359 -20.82 -5.20 -4.01
N ASN A 360 -20.10 -4.21 -3.46
CA ASN A 360 -19.48 -3.14 -4.23
C ASN A 360 -18.01 -3.43 -4.50
N ALA A 361 -17.52 -2.90 -5.61
CA ALA A 361 -16.12 -2.57 -5.84
C ALA A 361 -15.93 -1.08 -5.62
N ASN A 362 -14.81 -0.64 -5.08
CA ASN A 362 -14.49 0.78 -5.01
C ASN A 362 -13.06 1.08 -5.46
N ALA A 363 -12.84 2.28 -5.97
CA ALA A 363 -11.53 2.78 -6.35
C ALA A 363 -11.47 4.30 -6.19
N ALA A 364 -10.33 4.84 -5.81
CA ALA A 364 -10.10 6.26 -6.00
C ALA A 364 -10.10 6.60 -7.49
N VAL A 365 -10.77 7.68 -7.87
CA VAL A 365 -10.69 8.34 -9.18
C VAL A 365 -10.10 9.71 -8.92
N VAL A 366 -8.88 9.92 -9.35
CA VAL A 366 -8.07 11.06 -8.92
C VAL A 366 -7.38 11.74 -10.10
N VAL A 367 -7.14 13.03 -9.96
CA VAL A 367 -6.37 13.86 -10.89
C VAL A 367 -5.06 14.28 -10.24
N SER A 368 -3.98 14.25 -11.02
CA SER A 368 -2.65 14.62 -10.54
C SER A 368 -2.55 16.12 -10.24
N VAL A 369 -1.91 16.43 -9.10
CA VAL A 369 -1.50 17.79 -8.69
C VAL A 369 0.00 17.81 -8.41
N ASP A 370 0.63 18.93 -8.64
CA ASP A 370 2.08 19.11 -8.49
C ASP A 370 2.43 20.53 -8.02
N GLY A 371 3.72 20.85 -8.02
CA GLY A 371 4.22 22.13 -7.55
C GLY A 371 3.53 23.38 -8.12
N ARG A 372 2.89 23.28 -9.29
CA ARG A 372 2.13 24.40 -9.89
C ARG A 372 0.87 24.75 -9.08
N ASP A 373 0.31 23.79 -8.36
CA ASP A 373 -0.91 23.94 -7.58
C ASP A 373 -0.64 24.55 -6.18
N PHE A 374 0.62 24.55 -5.71
CA PHE A 374 1.02 25.01 -4.39
C PHE A 374 2.40 25.72 -4.38
N ASP A 375 2.76 26.38 -5.47
CA ASP A 375 3.95 27.25 -5.61
C ASP A 375 5.30 26.56 -5.29
N ASN A 376 5.40 25.25 -5.49
CA ASN A 376 6.56 24.43 -5.09
C ASN A 376 6.93 24.54 -3.60
N ASP A 377 5.98 24.89 -2.74
CA ASP A 377 6.16 25.05 -1.29
C ASP A 377 5.61 23.81 -0.56
N PRO A 378 6.45 23.03 0.17
CA PRO A 378 6.00 21.84 0.89
C PRO A 378 4.95 22.13 1.97
N VAL A 379 4.97 23.31 2.59
CA VAL A 379 3.95 23.74 3.57
C VAL A 379 2.62 23.99 2.88
N LYS A 380 2.64 24.65 1.72
CA LYS A 380 1.44 24.87 0.90
C LYS A 380 0.88 23.56 0.34
N ALA A 381 1.72 22.59 -0.02
CA ALA A 381 1.26 21.28 -0.46
C ALA A 381 0.47 20.54 0.64
N VAL A 382 0.94 20.59 1.88
CA VAL A 382 0.21 20.04 3.05
C VAL A 382 -1.07 20.84 3.30
N ALA A 383 -1.02 22.18 3.22
CA ALA A 383 -2.18 23.05 3.41
C ALA A 383 -3.26 22.81 2.34
N PHE A 384 -2.86 22.57 1.09
CA PHE A 384 -3.76 22.24 -0.03
C PHE A 384 -4.61 21.00 0.28
N GLN A 385 -4.00 19.90 0.73
CA GLN A 385 -4.75 18.71 1.16
C GLN A 385 -5.73 19.03 2.29
N ARG A 386 -5.25 19.75 3.33
CA ARG A 386 -6.07 20.10 4.51
C ARG A 386 -7.27 20.98 4.13
N GLN A 387 -7.09 21.94 3.24
CA GLN A 387 -8.19 22.81 2.77
C GLN A 387 -9.30 22.01 2.08
N LEU A 388 -8.94 21.05 1.22
CA LEU A 388 -9.89 20.16 0.55
C LEU A 388 -10.62 19.26 1.55
N GLU A 389 -9.91 18.68 2.53
CA GLU A 389 -10.48 17.82 3.58
C GLU A 389 -11.48 18.58 4.45
N GLN A 390 -11.14 19.83 4.83
CA GLN A 390 -12.03 20.71 5.60
C GLN A 390 -13.23 21.20 4.78
N ALA A 391 -13.05 21.46 3.48
CA ALA A 391 -14.17 21.79 2.59
C ALA A 391 -15.15 20.61 2.51
N ALA A 392 -14.65 19.38 2.38
CA ALA A 392 -15.47 18.17 2.39
C ALA A 392 -16.23 17.99 3.71
N TYR A 393 -15.58 18.26 4.87
CA TYR A 393 -16.23 18.18 6.17
C TYR A 393 -17.39 19.16 6.30
N ARG A 394 -17.20 20.42 5.86
CA ARG A 394 -18.27 21.43 5.86
C ARG A 394 -19.41 21.06 4.90
N ALA A 395 -19.08 20.60 3.70
CA ALA A 395 -20.06 20.20 2.69
C ALA A 395 -20.87 18.96 3.10
N GLY A 396 -20.27 18.05 3.86
CA GLY A 396 -20.96 16.90 4.47
C GLY A 396 -21.94 17.29 5.58
N GLY A 397 -21.88 18.55 6.09
CA GLY A 397 -22.73 19.02 7.20
C GLY A 397 -22.13 18.74 8.59
N GLY A 398 -20.84 18.39 8.67
CA GLY A 398 -20.17 18.04 9.93
C GLY A 398 -20.34 16.58 10.34
N GLY A 399 -19.87 16.21 11.55
CA GLY A 399 -20.02 14.87 12.08
C GLY A 399 -19.33 13.77 11.24
N TYR A 400 -18.42 14.15 10.34
CA TYR A 400 -17.72 13.29 9.40
C TYR A 400 -18.62 12.55 8.39
N LEU A 401 -19.81 13.09 8.10
CA LEU A 401 -20.59 12.71 6.93
C LEU A 401 -19.78 13.08 5.67
N ALA A 402 -19.72 12.19 4.70
CA ALA A 402 -18.98 12.48 3.47
C ALA A 402 -19.88 13.12 2.40
N PRO A 403 -19.45 14.17 1.69
CA PRO A 403 -20.16 14.67 0.52
C PRO A 403 -20.14 13.61 -0.57
N ALA A 404 -21.28 13.43 -1.25
CA ALA A 404 -21.40 12.43 -2.30
C ALA A 404 -22.39 12.86 -3.39
N GLU A 405 -22.16 12.37 -4.59
CA GLU A 405 -23.11 12.42 -5.71
C GLU A 405 -22.97 11.20 -6.62
N THR A 406 -23.93 10.99 -7.52
CA THR A 406 -23.80 9.92 -8.51
C THR A 406 -22.91 10.35 -9.67
N VAL A 407 -22.28 9.38 -10.35
CA VAL A 407 -21.45 9.64 -11.55
C VAL A 407 -22.24 10.39 -12.62
N GLY A 408 -23.50 10.00 -12.88
CA GLY A 408 -24.35 10.70 -13.84
C GLY A 408 -24.65 12.15 -13.46
N SER A 409 -24.75 12.43 -12.16
CA SER A 409 -24.92 13.78 -11.63
C SER A 409 -23.63 14.60 -11.78
N PHE A 410 -22.48 14.05 -11.39
CA PHE A 410 -21.18 14.70 -11.49
C PHE A 410 -20.83 15.10 -12.92
N LEU A 411 -21.04 14.17 -13.87
CA LEU A 411 -20.80 14.44 -15.30
C LEU A 411 -21.71 15.55 -15.86
N ALA A 412 -22.93 15.66 -15.33
CA ALA A 412 -23.89 16.69 -15.71
C ALA A 412 -23.81 17.99 -14.88
N GLY A 413 -22.92 18.05 -13.88
CA GLY A 413 -22.77 19.23 -12.99
C GLY A 413 -24.01 19.53 -12.16
N ARG A 414 -24.75 18.52 -11.66
CA ARG A 414 -26.03 18.70 -10.97
C ARG A 414 -25.99 18.65 -9.46
N GLY A 415 -24.95 18.06 -8.87
CA GLY A 415 -24.78 17.94 -7.42
C GLY A 415 -25.84 17.09 -6.72
N LYS A 416 -26.36 16.02 -7.38
CA LYS A 416 -27.44 15.19 -6.85
C LYS A 416 -26.97 13.76 -6.54
N LEU A 417 -27.49 13.19 -5.48
CA LEU A 417 -27.30 11.80 -5.08
C LEU A 417 -28.59 11.01 -5.39
N GLU A 418 -28.74 10.61 -6.63
CA GLU A 418 -29.89 9.81 -7.11
C GLU A 418 -29.49 8.33 -7.05
N LEU A 419 -29.67 7.71 -5.87
CA LEU A 419 -29.26 6.33 -5.62
C LEU A 419 -30.09 5.34 -6.43
N GLY A 420 -29.40 4.41 -7.11
CA GLY A 420 -29.96 3.28 -7.84
C GLY A 420 -29.57 1.95 -7.21
N ALA A 421 -29.00 1.06 -8.02
CA ALA A 421 -28.54 -0.24 -7.56
C ALA A 421 -27.31 -0.14 -6.65
N VAL A 422 -26.46 0.86 -6.86
CA VAL A 422 -25.28 1.12 -6.01
C VAL A 422 -25.69 1.89 -4.78
N GLN A 423 -25.39 1.33 -3.60
CA GLN A 423 -25.58 2.00 -2.33
C GLN A 423 -24.21 2.34 -1.74
N PRO A 424 -23.98 3.57 -1.21
CA PRO A 424 -22.70 3.97 -0.64
C PRO A 424 -22.36 3.13 0.60
N THR A 425 -21.09 2.77 0.74
CA THR A 425 -20.60 1.94 1.86
C THR A 425 -19.83 2.75 2.91
N TYR A 426 -19.68 4.05 2.74
CA TYR A 426 -19.00 4.91 3.70
C TYR A 426 -19.70 4.86 5.08
N PRO A 427 -18.99 4.46 6.16
CA PRO A 427 -19.64 4.04 7.41
C PRO A 427 -20.30 5.17 8.19
N ARG A 428 -19.86 6.43 8.01
CA ARG A 428 -20.45 7.59 8.68
C ARG A 428 -21.71 8.11 7.99
N GLY A 429 -22.05 7.58 6.82
CA GLY A 429 -23.12 8.08 5.96
C GLY A 429 -22.67 9.21 5.03
N VAL A 430 -23.50 9.52 4.05
CA VAL A 430 -23.20 10.47 2.98
C VAL A 430 -24.24 11.57 2.89
N THR A 431 -23.82 12.75 2.42
CA THR A 431 -24.68 13.92 2.18
C THR A 431 -24.62 14.31 0.70
N PRO A 432 -25.76 14.52 0.02
CA PRO A 432 -25.77 15.03 -1.34
C PRO A 432 -25.04 16.36 -1.48
N CYS A 433 -24.11 16.44 -2.45
CA CYS A 433 -23.29 17.65 -2.66
C CYS A 433 -22.80 17.70 -4.11
N ASP A 434 -22.65 18.90 -4.66
CA ASP A 434 -21.86 19.10 -5.90
C ASP A 434 -20.37 18.93 -5.57
N LEU A 435 -19.85 17.73 -5.84
CA LEU A 435 -18.45 17.41 -5.58
C LEU A 435 -17.48 18.25 -6.43
N GLY A 436 -17.93 18.68 -7.62
CA GLY A 436 -17.14 19.55 -8.47
C GLY A 436 -16.82 20.89 -7.84
N SER A 437 -17.73 21.42 -7.01
CA SER A 437 -17.53 22.69 -6.29
C SER A 437 -16.48 22.62 -5.17
N LEU A 438 -16.10 21.44 -4.74
CA LEU A 438 -15.09 21.23 -3.69
C LEU A 438 -13.66 21.24 -4.23
N LEU A 439 -13.50 21.10 -5.54
CA LEU A 439 -12.20 21.04 -6.20
C LEU A 439 -11.80 22.42 -6.73
N LEU A 440 -10.53 22.73 -6.68
CA LEU A 440 -9.99 24.00 -7.10
C LEU A 440 -9.69 24.01 -8.61
N GLY A 441 -9.94 25.16 -9.25
CA GLY A 441 -9.58 25.39 -10.64
C GLY A 441 -10.23 24.40 -11.62
N GLU A 442 -9.43 23.83 -12.52
CA GLU A 442 -9.85 22.93 -13.60
C GLU A 442 -9.96 21.46 -13.19
N LEU A 443 -9.60 21.10 -11.94
CA LEU A 443 -9.53 19.71 -11.49
C LEU A 443 -10.85 18.94 -11.64
N ALA A 444 -11.98 19.63 -11.44
CA ALA A 444 -13.31 19.03 -11.63
C ALA A 444 -13.61 18.73 -13.11
N ALA A 445 -13.20 19.62 -14.02
CA ALA A 445 -13.34 19.41 -15.46
C ALA A 445 -12.47 18.25 -15.93
N ASP A 446 -11.20 18.21 -15.50
CA ASP A 446 -10.27 17.12 -15.80
C ASP A 446 -10.83 15.77 -15.34
N LEU A 447 -11.40 15.69 -14.13
CA LEU A 447 -12.02 14.47 -13.61
C LEU A 447 -13.25 14.04 -14.45
N ARG A 448 -14.11 14.97 -14.87
CA ARG A 448 -15.26 14.67 -15.77
C ARG A 448 -14.78 14.07 -17.08
N ASP A 449 -13.77 14.65 -17.70
CA ASP A 449 -13.18 14.17 -18.94
C ASP A 449 -12.55 12.78 -18.76
N GLY A 450 -11.81 12.59 -17.66
CA GLY A 450 -11.22 11.31 -17.31
C GLY A 450 -12.25 10.21 -17.07
N ILE A 451 -13.31 10.47 -16.27
CA ILE A 451 -14.39 9.50 -16.01
C ILE A 451 -15.14 9.17 -17.30
N THR A 452 -15.40 10.16 -18.14
CA THR A 452 -16.01 9.95 -19.46
C THR A 452 -15.15 9.02 -20.34
N ALA A 453 -13.84 9.23 -20.35
CA ALA A 453 -12.90 8.35 -21.06
C ALA A 453 -12.86 6.93 -20.47
N PHE A 454 -12.97 6.80 -19.14
CA PHE A 454 -13.03 5.49 -18.48
C PHE A 454 -14.25 4.68 -18.88
N GLY A 455 -15.40 5.33 -19.04
CA GLY A 455 -16.62 4.69 -19.53
C GLY A 455 -16.46 4.00 -20.89
N ARG A 456 -15.57 4.51 -21.76
CA ARG A 456 -15.23 3.88 -23.04
C ARG A 456 -14.32 2.65 -22.89
N LYS A 457 -13.54 2.58 -21.81
CA LYS A 457 -12.59 1.48 -21.51
C LYS A 457 -13.22 0.39 -20.66
N LEU A 458 -14.11 0.76 -19.75
CA LEU A 458 -14.80 -0.13 -18.81
C LEU A 458 -16.25 0.29 -18.67
N ARG A 459 -17.16 -0.54 -19.20
CA ARG A 459 -18.59 -0.23 -19.29
C ARG A 459 -19.23 0.15 -17.96
N ALA A 460 -18.76 -0.42 -16.84
CA ALA A 460 -19.27 -0.10 -15.52
C ALA A 460 -19.15 1.39 -15.15
N TYR A 461 -18.17 2.12 -15.72
CA TYR A 461 -18.04 3.57 -15.53
C TYR A 461 -19.09 4.40 -16.30
N GLN A 462 -19.91 3.78 -17.13
CA GLN A 462 -21.06 4.45 -17.77
C GLN A 462 -22.33 4.35 -16.91
N ALA A 463 -22.32 3.59 -15.81
CA ALA A 463 -23.46 3.45 -14.92
C ALA A 463 -23.73 4.81 -14.22
N PRO A 464 -24.88 5.45 -14.49
CA PRO A 464 -25.16 6.79 -13.96
C PRO A 464 -25.40 6.80 -12.46
N ASP A 465 -25.75 5.65 -11.87
CA ASP A 465 -26.00 5.43 -10.44
C ASP A 465 -24.78 4.93 -9.66
N ALA A 466 -23.61 4.80 -10.31
CA ALA A 466 -22.36 4.64 -9.58
C ALA A 466 -22.14 5.87 -8.66
N VAL A 467 -21.62 5.63 -7.45
CA VAL A 467 -21.52 6.67 -6.41
C VAL A 467 -20.10 7.18 -6.33
N LEU A 468 -19.94 8.50 -6.28
CA LEU A 468 -18.71 9.19 -5.92
C LEU A 468 -18.85 9.73 -4.50
N THR A 469 -17.89 9.38 -3.64
CA THR A 469 -17.82 9.83 -2.24
C THR A 469 -16.51 10.58 -2.04
N GLY A 470 -16.56 11.77 -1.51
CA GLY A 470 -15.39 12.64 -1.43
C GLY A 470 -14.95 12.97 -0.01
N LEU A 471 -13.70 13.40 0.13
CA LEU A 471 -12.63 13.51 -0.86
C LEU A 471 -11.53 12.49 -0.58
N GLU A 472 -10.91 11.99 -1.63
CA GLU A 472 -9.66 11.23 -1.54
C GLU A 472 -8.49 12.18 -1.82
N THR A 473 -7.72 12.53 -0.80
CA THR A 473 -6.66 13.53 -0.86
C THR A 473 -5.29 12.97 -0.52
N ARG A 474 -5.24 11.76 0.07
CA ARG A 474 -4.03 11.18 0.63
C ARG A 474 -3.54 9.98 -0.18
N THR A 475 -3.43 10.16 -1.51
CA THR A 475 -2.93 9.12 -2.42
C THR A 475 -1.44 8.88 -2.28
N SER A 476 -0.69 9.85 -1.75
CA SER A 476 0.75 9.80 -1.48
C SER A 476 1.14 10.92 -0.52
N SER A 477 2.39 10.89 -0.02
CA SER A 477 2.95 12.02 0.73
C SER A 477 3.01 13.27 -0.14
N PRO A 478 2.60 14.44 0.36
CA PRO A 478 2.74 15.72 -0.34
C PRO A 478 4.17 16.26 -0.30
N VAL A 479 5.04 15.66 0.49
CA VAL A 479 6.42 16.09 0.70
C VAL A 479 7.42 14.96 0.53
N ARG A 480 8.66 15.32 0.26
CA ARG A 480 9.82 14.42 0.29
C ARG A 480 10.90 15.02 1.18
N LEU A 481 11.37 14.25 2.16
CA LEU A 481 12.55 14.59 2.96
C LEU A 481 13.78 14.01 2.25
N LEU A 482 14.68 14.88 1.78
CA LEU A 482 15.81 14.46 0.95
C LEU A 482 16.81 13.60 1.72
N ARG A 483 17.27 12.54 1.07
CA ARG A 483 18.32 11.64 1.58
C ARG A 483 19.33 11.32 0.48
N GLY A 484 20.58 11.06 0.88
CA GLY A 484 21.65 10.62 -0.02
C GLY A 484 21.58 9.13 -0.35
N ASP A 485 22.55 8.66 -1.13
CA ASP A 485 22.69 7.25 -1.53
C ASP A 485 22.95 6.31 -0.32
N ASN A 486 23.46 6.86 0.76
CA ASN A 486 23.63 6.17 2.06
C ASN A 486 22.33 6.11 2.88
N PHE A 487 21.20 6.52 2.33
CA PHE A 487 19.89 6.61 2.96
C PHE A 487 19.78 7.60 4.13
N GLN A 488 20.83 8.34 4.47
CA GLN A 488 20.76 9.38 5.49
C GLN A 488 20.20 10.69 4.94
N CYS A 489 19.53 11.43 5.80
CA CYS A 489 18.99 12.76 5.48
C CYS A 489 20.12 13.70 5.05
N THR A 490 19.94 14.41 3.95
CA THR A 490 20.88 15.45 3.53
C THR A 490 20.89 16.57 4.58
N GLY A 491 22.06 16.81 5.19
CA GLY A 491 22.22 17.85 6.22
C GLY A 491 22.01 17.40 7.68
N LEU A 492 21.65 16.12 7.93
CA LEU A 492 21.59 15.58 9.30
C LEU A 492 22.03 14.13 9.33
N THR A 493 23.24 13.89 9.85
CA THR A 493 23.78 12.54 10.05
C THR A 493 23.00 11.79 11.12
N GLY A 494 22.78 10.49 10.91
CA GLY A 494 22.07 9.61 11.84
C GLY A 494 20.55 9.59 11.66
N LEU A 495 19.97 10.41 10.76
CA LEU A 495 18.56 10.38 10.40
C LEU A 495 18.37 9.67 9.06
N TYR A 496 17.55 8.62 9.02
CA TYR A 496 17.21 7.84 7.82
C TYR A 496 15.74 8.07 7.44
N PRO A 497 15.44 9.00 6.51
CA PRO A 497 14.10 9.18 5.98
C PRO A 497 13.62 7.92 5.27
N CYS A 498 12.48 7.35 5.69
CA CYS A 498 12.06 6.04 5.27
C CYS A 498 10.58 5.98 4.88
N GLY A 499 10.29 5.19 3.87
CA GLY A 499 8.95 4.82 3.48
C GLY A 499 8.14 5.91 2.78
N GLU A 500 6.82 5.81 2.89
CA GLU A 500 5.89 6.68 2.17
C GLU A 500 5.89 8.11 2.74
N GLY A 501 6.01 8.27 4.06
CA GLY A 501 6.06 9.59 4.69
C GLY A 501 7.24 10.43 4.24
N ALA A 502 8.39 9.79 4.06
CA ALA A 502 9.57 10.43 3.53
C ALA A 502 9.54 10.62 1.99
N GLY A 503 8.51 10.15 1.30
CA GLY A 503 8.31 10.35 -0.14
C GLY A 503 8.98 9.33 -1.05
N TYR A 504 9.47 8.17 -0.53
CA TYR A 504 10.22 7.16 -1.30
C TYR A 504 9.44 5.89 -1.62
N ALA A 505 8.25 5.72 -1.06
CA ALA A 505 7.40 4.57 -1.30
C ALA A 505 5.95 4.97 -1.56
N GLY A 506 5.15 4.01 -2.03
CA GLY A 506 3.71 4.17 -2.21
C GLY A 506 3.04 2.80 -2.12
N GLY A 507 2.57 2.41 -0.93
CA GLY A 507 1.93 1.14 -0.63
C GLY A 507 2.79 0.17 0.16
N ILE A 508 2.19 -0.94 0.61
CA ILE A 508 2.74 -1.87 1.61
C ILE A 508 4.10 -2.43 1.19
N MET A 509 4.18 -3.03 0.01
CA MET A 509 5.39 -3.71 -0.46
C MET A 509 6.58 -2.76 -0.61
N THR A 510 6.38 -1.63 -1.30
CA THR A 510 7.47 -0.68 -1.52
C THR A 510 7.92 0.01 -0.24
N ALA A 511 7.00 0.27 0.69
CA ALA A 511 7.34 0.82 2.00
C ALA A 511 8.14 -0.19 2.84
N ALA A 512 7.74 -1.46 2.86
CA ALA A 512 8.48 -2.53 3.55
C ALA A 512 9.89 -2.70 2.97
N VAL A 513 10.03 -2.74 1.64
CA VAL A 513 11.33 -2.82 0.96
C VAL A 513 12.22 -1.63 1.31
N ASP A 514 11.66 -0.41 1.35
CA ASP A 514 12.42 0.78 1.73
C ASP A 514 12.86 0.73 3.20
N GLY A 515 12.02 0.18 4.09
CA GLY A 515 12.38 -0.11 5.49
C GLY A 515 13.58 -1.05 5.61
N VAL A 516 13.54 -2.16 4.86
CA VAL A 516 14.67 -3.12 4.79
C VAL A 516 15.94 -2.42 4.30
N ARG A 517 15.86 -1.57 3.28
CA ARG A 517 17.01 -0.83 2.74
C ARG A 517 17.60 0.17 3.73
N CYS A 518 16.76 0.95 4.42
CA CYS A 518 17.23 1.89 5.45
C CYS A 518 17.92 1.14 6.61
N ALA A 519 17.35 0.04 7.08
CA ALA A 519 17.95 -0.80 8.09
C ALA A 519 19.27 -1.41 7.61
N ALA A 520 19.32 -1.94 6.40
CA ALA A 520 20.54 -2.49 5.81
C ALA A 520 21.66 -1.43 5.67
N ALA A 521 21.32 -0.20 5.28
CA ALA A 521 22.26 0.90 5.20
C ALA A 521 22.83 1.27 6.58
N LEU A 522 22.00 1.26 7.63
CA LEU A 522 22.46 1.42 9.01
C LEU A 522 23.38 0.27 9.41
N MET A 523 22.98 -0.97 9.18
CA MET A 523 23.74 -2.17 9.50
C MET A 523 25.11 -2.21 8.79
N GLN A 524 25.19 -1.72 7.56
CA GLN A 524 26.45 -1.66 6.80
C GLN A 524 27.51 -0.77 7.46
N GLN A 525 27.12 0.21 8.26
CA GLN A 525 28.02 1.11 8.97
C GLN A 525 28.33 0.64 10.39
N TYR A 526 27.33 0.11 11.08
CA TYR A 526 27.39 -0.14 12.52
C TYR A 526 27.33 -1.64 12.84
N ALA A 527 28.09 -2.05 13.85
CA ALA A 527 27.96 -3.36 14.47
C ALA A 527 26.75 -3.39 15.42
N PRO A 528 26.08 -4.55 15.58
CA PRO A 528 25.10 -4.70 16.65
C PRO A 528 25.76 -4.54 18.01
N ASP A 529 24.96 -4.13 19.00
CA ASP A 529 25.45 -4.02 20.38
C ASP A 529 25.91 -5.41 20.87
N LYS A 530 27.11 -5.49 21.39
CA LYS A 530 27.58 -6.74 22.02
C LYS A 530 26.87 -6.83 23.36
N ALA A 531 25.82 -7.67 23.41
CA ALA A 531 25.15 -8.02 24.67
C ALA A 531 26.11 -8.53 25.73
#